data_b2c736cccb9cdb3fb58e73cae3550fc0
#
_entry.id   b2c736cccb9cdb3fb58e73cae3550fc0
#
_cell.length_a   1.000
_cell.length_b   1.000
_cell.length_c   1.000
_cell.angle_alpha   90.00
_cell.angle_beta   90.00
_cell.angle_gamma   90.00
#
_symmetry.space_group_name_H-M   'P 1'
#
loop_
_entity.id
_entity.type
_entity.pdbx_description
1 polymer ?
#
loop_
_entity_poly.entity_id
_entity_poly.type
_entity_poly.pdbx_seq_one_letter_code
_entity_poly.pdbx_strand_id
1 'polypeptide(L)'
;MSYINNIEYAKVLDLTQEVMIEQDQMLSRTLVQRQDLGITVFSLDKGQEIGRHSSPGDAMVTILSGLAEITIDQETYRVAEGQTIVMPAGIPHALYAVEAFQMLLVVVKPEV
;
A
#
# COMPACT_ATOMS: atom_id res chain seq x y z
N MET A 1 25.49 -4.52 3.74
CA MET A 1 24.41 -5.01 2.88
C MET A 1 23.07 -4.70 3.53
N SER A 2 22.16 -4.09 2.79
CA SER A 2 20.86 -3.67 3.32
C SER A 2 19.75 -4.60 2.84
N TYR A 3 18.87 -5.00 3.74
CA TYR A 3 17.70 -5.82 3.42
C TYR A 3 16.45 -4.96 3.27
N ILE A 4 16.42 -3.81 3.95
CA ILE A 4 15.36 -2.80 3.79
C ILE A 4 16.02 -1.58 3.14
N ASN A 5 15.45 -1.08 2.05
CA ASN A 5 16.03 -0.02 1.24
C ASN A 5 15.22 1.26 1.31
N ASN A 6 15.83 2.37 0.90
CA ASN A 6 15.17 3.66 0.71
C ASN A 6 14.56 4.25 1.99
N ILE A 7 15.09 3.89 3.14
CA ILE A 7 14.66 4.39 4.43
C ILE A 7 15.86 4.40 5.38
N GLU A 8 15.89 5.35 6.31
CA GLU A 8 16.99 5.47 7.26
C GLU A 8 16.93 4.37 8.31
N TYR A 9 18.11 3.90 8.73
CA TYR A 9 18.26 2.88 9.75
C TYR A 9 18.49 3.49 11.13
N ALA A 10 18.07 2.76 12.16
CA ALA A 10 18.33 3.13 13.56
C ALA A 10 17.85 4.55 13.90
N LYS A 11 16.70 4.92 13.37
CA LYS A 11 16.08 6.23 13.57
C LYS A 11 14.56 6.03 13.70
N VAL A 12 13.96 6.77 14.60
CA VAL A 12 12.51 6.77 14.73
C VAL A 12 11.91 7.57 13.58
N LEU A 13 11.06 6.96 12.80
CA LEU A 13 10.48 7.57 11.60
C LEU A 13 8.96 7.51 11.66
N ASP A 14 8.33 8.53 11.05
CA ASP A 14 6.90 8.55 10.77
C ASP A 14 6.74 8.29 9.27
N LEU A 15 6.17 7.15 8.91
CA LEU A 15 6.04 6.78 7.49
C LEU A 15 5.19 7.77 6.71
N THR A 16 4.28 8.50 7.36
CA THR A 16 3.48 9.52 6.68
C THR A 16 4.32 10.70 6.22
N GLN A 17 5.51 10.88 6.80
CA GLN A 17 6.44 11.92 6.40
C GLN A 17 7.43 11.44 5.34
N GLU A 18 7.55 10.12 5.15
CA GLU A 18 8.51 9.55 4.20
C GLU A 18 8.03 9.59 2.76
N VAL A 19 6.73 9.44 2.53
CA VAL A 19 6.11 9.54 1.20
C VAL A 19 4.88 10.43 1.33
N MET A 20 5.11 11.74 1.29
CA MET A 20 4.07 12.73 1.52
C MET A 20 3.12 12.84 0.32
N ILE A 21 1.89 13.23 0.61
CA ILE A 21 0.87 13.43 -0.41
C ILE A 21 1.24 14.65 -1.26
N GLU A 22 1.25 14.48 -2.58
CA GLU A 22 1.47 15.54 -3.55
C GLU A 22 0.21 15.72 -4.38
N GLN A 23 -0.10 16.97 -4.72
CA GLN A 23 -1.32 17.31 -5.45
C GLN A 23 -1.41 16.54 -6.78
N ASP A 24 -2.56 15.89 -6.99
CA ASP A 24 -2.90 15.14 -8.22
C ASP A 24 -1.93 14.00 -8.54
N GLN A 25 -1.21 13.48 -7.54
CA GLN A 25 -0.22 12.44 -7.76
C GLN A 25 -0.43 11.21 -6.89
N MET A 26 0.07 10.09 -7.40
CA MET A 26 0.30 8.88 -6.65
C MET A 26 1.81 8.67 -6.61
N LEU A 27 2.35 8.52 -5.40
CA LEU A 27 3.77 8.32 -5.18
C LEU A 27 3.97 7.02 -4.41
N SER A 28 5.13 6.41 -4.61
CA SER A 28 5.48 5.19 -3.89
C SER A 28 6.96 5.14 -3.59
N ARG A 29 7.29 4.44 -2.51
CA ARG A 29 8.67 4.13 -2.16
C ARG A 29 8.75 2.67 -1.78
N THR A 30 9.51 1.90 -2.56
CA THR A 30 9.70 0.48 -2.32
C THR A 30 10.80 0.27 -1.29
N LEU A 31 10.46 -0.40 -0.20
CA LEU A 31 11.39 -0.68 0.90
C LEU A 31 12.02 -2.07 0.76
N VAL A 32 11.23 -3.04 0.29
CA VAL A 32 11.70 -4.41 0.07
C VAL A 32 11.11 -4.92 -1.23
N GLN A 33 11.95 -5.49 -2.07
CA GLN A 33 11.49 -6.16 -3.29
C GLN A 33 12.28 -7.45 -3.46
N ARG A 34 11.64 -8.54 -3.04
CA ARG A 34 12.19 -9.88 -3.15
C ARG A 34 11.21 -10.75 -3.92
N GLN A 35 11.64 -11.93 -4.30
CA GLN A 35 10.77 -12.87 -5.02
C GLN A 35 9.53 -13.23 -4.19
N ASP A 36 9.68 -13.36 -2.88
CA ASP A 36 8.64 -13.80 -1.95
C ASP A 36 8.05 -12.69 -1.08
N LEU A 37 8.57 -11.46 -1.17
CA LEU A 37 8.15 -10.38 -0.28
C LEU A 37 8.31 -9.01 -0.94
N GLY A 38 7.26 -8.21 -0.90
CA GLY A 38 7.30 -6.81 -1.28
C GLY A 38 6.79 -5.93 -0.16
N ILE A 39 7.45 -4.82 0.11
CA ILE A 39 7.00 -3.80 1.07
C ILE A 39 7.14 -2.45 0.42
N THR A 40 6.04 -1.70 0.32
CA THR A 40 6.00 -0.39 -0.34
C THR A 40 5.12 0.55 0.46
N VAL A 41 5.56 1.80 0.57
CA VAL A 41 4.75 2.89 1.13
C VAL A 41 4.20 3.69 -0.04
N PHE A 42 2.90 3.98 -0.01
CA PHE A 42 2.20 4.76 -1.04
C PHE A 42 1.57 6.00 -0.45
N SER A 43 1.50 7.05 -1.27
CA SER A 43 0.61 8.18 -1.04
C SER A 43 -0.23 8.41 -2.30
N LEU A 44 -1.53 8.61 -2.11
CA LEU A 44 -2.46 8.89 -3.19
C LEU A 44 -3.25 10.15 -2.83
N ASP A 45 -3.20 11.16 -3.70
CA ASP A 45 -4.07 12.31 -3.52
C ASP A 45 -5.51 11.93 -3.80
N LYS A 46 -6.45 12.74 -3.30
CA LYS A 46 -7.88 12.52 -3.49
C LYS A 46 -8.19 12.29 -4.97
N GLY A 47 -8.95 11.24 -5.26
CA GLY A 47 -9.35 10.88 -6.61
C GLY A 47 -8.36 10.02 -7.39
N GLN A 48 -7.15 9.85 -6.87
CA GLN A 48 -6.19 8.94 -7.48
C GLN A 48 -6.60 7.50 -7.22
N GLU A 49 -6.23 6.61 -8.13
CA GLU A 49 -6.62 5.20 -8.01
C GLU A 49 -5.53 4.25 -8.50
N ILE A 50 -5.55 3.07 -7.94
CA ILE A 50 -4.80 1.92 -8.46
C ILE A 50 -5.82 1.01 -9.12
N GLY A 51 -5.71 0.86 -10.44
CA GLY A 51 -6.69 0.14 -11.26
C GLY A 51 -6.76 -1.35 -10.90
N ARG A 52 -7.84 -1.97 -11.36
CA ARG A 52 -8.13 -3.37 -11.06
C ARG A 52 -7.02 -4.29 -11.58
N HIS A 53 -6.47 -5.10 -10.69
CA HIS A 53 -5.40 -6.06 -10.99
C HIS A 53 -5.41 -7.14 -9.91
N SER A 54 -4.60 -8.18 -10.09
CA SER A 54 -4.40 -9.22 -9.08
C SER A 54 -2.92 -9.42 -8.82
N SER A 55 -2.61 -10.05 -7.69
CA SER A 55 -1.24 -10.36 -7.29
C SER A 55 -1.13 -11.86 -7.02
N PRO A 56 0.03 -12.48 -7.27
CA PRO A 56 0.25 -13.88 -6.91
C PRO A 56 0.35 -14.10 -5.40
N GLY A 57 0.49 -13.02 -4.62
CA GLY A 57 0.59 -13.09 -3.17
C GLY A 57 -0.58 -12.42 -2.46
N ASP A 58 -0.67 -12.65 -1.16
CA ASP A 58 -1.59 -11.92 -0.29
C ASP A 58 -1.03 -10.53 -0.04
N ALA A 59 -1.87 -9.51 -0.22
CA ALA A 59 -1.46 -8.12 -0.08
C ALA A 59 -2.15 -7.51 1.15
N MET A 60 -1.37 -7.20 2.18
CA MET A 60 -1.86 -6.57 3.38
C MET A 60 -1.70 -5.06 3.27
N VAL A 61 -2.81 -4.34 3.36
CA VAL A 61 -2.85 -2.88 3.34
C VAL A 61 -3.14 -2.36 4.73
N THR A 62 -2.27 -1.49 5.24
CA THR A 62 -2.51 -0.74 6.47
C THR A 62 -2.59 0.73 6.11
N ILE A 63 -3.70 1.37 6.42
CA ILE A 63 -3.90 2.79 6.14
C ILE A 63 -3.23 3.61 7.24
N LEU A 64 -2.26 4.43 6.83
CA LEU A 64 -1.49 5.28 7.73
C LEU A 64 -2.18 6.62 7.96
N SER A 65 -2.92 7.12 6.97
CA SER A 65 -3.69 8.36 7.03
C SER A 65 -4.76 8.34 5.96
N GLY A 66 -5.85 9.08 6.16
CA GLY A 66 -6.87 9.29 5.15
C GLY A 66 -7.90 8.18 5.04
N LEU A 67 -8.51 8.05 3.85
CA LEU A 67 -9.60 7.12 3.61
C LEU A 67 -9.50 6.51 2.22
N ALA A 68 -9.33 5.20 2.17
CA ALA A 68 -9.30 4.43 0.93
C ALA A 68 -10.58 3.65 0.75
N GLU A 69 -11.03 3.54 -0.51
CA GLU A 69 -12.07 2.60 -0.90
C GLU A 69 -11.40 1.46 -1.65
N ILE A 70 -11.50 0.26 -1.11
CA ILE A 70 -10.81 -0.91 -1.65
C ILE A 70 -11.85 -1.91 -2.12
N THR A 71 -11.80 -2.25 -3.40
CA THR A 71 -12.69 -3.24 -3.99
C THR A 71 -11.94 -4.54 -4.15
N ILE A 72 -12.45 -5.61 -3.54
CA ILE A 72 -11.90 -6.96 -3.66
C ILE A 72 -12.97 -7.81 -4.31
N ASP A 73 -12.67 -8.32 -5.50
CA ASP A 73 -13.62 -9.01 -6.37
C ASP A 73 -14.82 -8.07 -6.64
N GLN A 74 -15.97 -8.31 -6.03
CA GLN A 74 -17.17 -7.49 -6.20
C GLN A 74 -17.57 -6.74 -4.93
N GLU A 75 -16.83 -6.91 -3.84
CA GLU A 75 -17.10 -6.27 -2.55
C GLU A 75 -16.24 -5.03 -2.38
N THR A 76 -16.85 -3.97 -1.87
CA THR A 76 -16.17 -2.69 -1.64
C THR A 76 -16.10 -2.40 -0.16
N TYR A 77 -14.92 -2.01 0.31
CA TYR A 77 -14.64 -1.72 1.71
C TYR A 77 -14.08 -0.32 1.86
N ARG A 78 -14.48 0.39 2.90
CA ARG A 78 -13.83 1.63 3.29
C ARG A 78 -12.87 1.35 4.43
N VAL A 79 -11.60 1.73 4.22
CA VAL A 79 -10.51 1.48 5.16
C VAL A 79 -9.90 2.82 5.54
N ALA A 80 -9.92 3.14 6.83
CA ALA A 80 -9.48 4.42 7.35
C ALA A 80 -8.18 4.26 8.14
N GLU A 81 -7.63 5.40 8.56
CA GLU A 81 -6.40 5.46 9.35
C GLU A 81 -6.41 4.43 10.49
N GLY A 82 -5.35 3.66 10.61
CA GLY A 82 -5.16 2.64 11.64
C GLY A 82 -5.81 1.30 11.33
N GLN A 83 -6.55 1.19 10.22
CA GLN A 83 -7.22 -0.04 9.84
C GLN A 83 -6.41 -0.81 8.79
N THR A 84 -6.61 -2.12 8.75
CA THR A 84 -5.89 -3.03 7.87
C THR A 84 -6.86 -3.96 7.16
N ILE A 85 -6.58 -4.26 5.89
CA ILE A 85 -7.31 -5.27 5.12
C ILE A 85 -6.30 -6.11 4.34
N VAL A 86 -6.59 -7.41 4.19
CA VAL A 86 -5.78 -8.29 3.36
C VAL A 86 -6.53 -8.57 2.07
N MET A 87 -5.90 -8.29 0.94
CA MET A 87 -6.41 -8.60 -0.39
C MET A 87 -5.85 -9.96 -0.79
N PRO A 88 -6.71 -10.99 -0.96
CA PRO A 88 -6.23 -12.36 -1.19
C PRO A 88 -5.51 -12.55 -2.51
N ALA A 89 -4.54 -13.45 -2.53
CA ALA A 89 -3.81 -13.84 -3.73
C ALA A 89 -4.76 -14.28 -4.84
N GLY A 90 -4.48 -13.84 -6.06
CA GLY A 90 -5.24 -14.23 -7.25
C GLY A 90 -6.60 -13.59 -7.41
N ILE A 91 -7.08 -12.85 -6.43
CA ILE A 91 -8.39 -12.19 -6.49
C ILE A 91 -8.19 -10.74 -6.96
N PRO A 92 -8.90 -10.29 -8.00
CA PRO A 92 -8.77 -8.92 -8.48
C PRO A 92 -9.15 -7.90 -7.42
N HIS A 93 -8.39 -6.81 -7.37
CA HIS A 93 -8.63 -5.73 -6.43
C HIS A 93 -8.30 -4.37 -7.05
N ALA A 94 -8.88 -3.32 -6.51
CA ALA A 94 -8.64 -1.94 -6.90
C ALA A 94 -8.71 -1.04 -5.68
N LEU A 95 -7.99 0.08 -5.71
CA LEU A 95 -7.95 1.04 -4.61
C LEU A 95 -8.28 2.43 -5.16
N TYR A 96 -9.09 3.18 -4.43
CA TYR A 96 -9.50 4.54 -4.79
C TYR A 96 -9.38 5.46 -3.59
N ALA A 97 -8.82 6.65 -3.80
CA ALA A 97 -8.70 7.65 -2.75
C ALA A 97 -9.99 8.47 -2.62
N VAL A 98 -10.84 8.08 -1.69
CA VAL A 98 -12.04 8.87 -1.30
C VAL A 98 -11.59 10.20 -0.72
N GLU A 99 -10.59 10.14 0.16
CA GLU A 99 -9.78 11.27 0.59
C GLU A 99 -8.33 10.90 0.33
N ALA A 100 -7.44 11.88 0.29
CA ALA A 100 -6.02 11.59 0.17
C ALA A 100 -5.62 10.61 1.28
N PHE A 101 -4.86 9.57 0.93
CA PHE A 101 -4.46 8.57 1.91
C PHE A 101 -3.02 8.11 1.71
N GLN A 102 -2.46 7.56 2.76
CA GLN A 102 -1.15 6.93 2.75
C GLN A 102 -1.30 5.52 3.30
N MET A 103 -0.57 4.59 2.72
CA MET A 103 -0.65 3.19 3.14
C MET A 103 0.70 2.51 3.15
N LEU A 104 0.81 1.50 4.01
CA LEU A 104 1.88 0.53 3.96
C LEU A 104 1.31 -0.74 3.33
N LEU A 105 1.94 -1.18 2.24
CA LEU A 105 1.55 -2.38 1.52
C LEU A 105 2.62 -3.45 1.71
N VAL A 106 2.19 -4.61 2.21
CA VAL A 106 3.06 -5.79 2.38
C VAL A 106 2.48 -6.92 1.54
N VAL A 107 3.23 -7.39 0.55
CA VAL A 107 2.82 -8.49 -0.31
C VAL A 107 3.67 -9.72 0.02
N VAL A 108 3.00 -10.77 0.47
CA VAL A 108 3.64 -12.04 0.78
C VAL A 108 3.30 -13.03 -0.33
N LYS A 109 4.31 -13.48 -1.05
CA LYS A 109 4.17 -14.33 -2.22
C LYS A 109 4.66 -15.74 -1.93
N PRO A 110 4.29 -16.73 -2.75
CA PRO A 110 4.85 -18.08 -2.61
C PRO A 110 6.38 -18.05 -2.64
N GLU A 111 7.00 -18.89 -1.87
CA GLU A 111 8.46 -18.94 -1.80
C GLU A 111 9.08 -19.28 -3.15
N VAL A 112 8.42 -20.11 -3.94
CA VAL A 112 8.78 -20.33 -5.35
C VAL A 112 7.75 -21.17 -6.06
#